data_ddc790883a01a470eb774993a6c81fa7
#
_entry.id   ddc790883a01a470eb774993a6c81fa7
#
_cell.length_a   1.000
_cell.length_b   1.000
_cell.length_c   1.000
_cell.angle_alpha   90.00
_cell.angle_beta   90.00
_cell.angle_gamma   90.00
#
_symmetry.space_group_name_H-M   'P 1'
#
loop_
_entity.id
_entity.type
_entity.pdbx_description
1 polymer ?
#
loop_
_entity_poly.entity_id
_entity_poly.type
_entity_poly.pdbx_seq_one_letter_code
_entity_poly.pdbx_strand_id
1 'polypeptide(L)'
;VARLSADQFVLVLADQPSLRFAMRIIDRVQARVARPVPFEQTSLPLAASIGVAVYPHDAGNAFDLVRCVDIAMYHAKAGGSAAVGFFSPVMKSTSESRHRLEAEMRAALLHDEFFLVHKPRLSLASRRVAGVEALLRWRHPQHGVLLPPSFLPEAEDNGMAVPIGRWVLDEVCALMARLRDAGHGGLRVSMNASYRQFSQPNFIVDIGAQLERLGLAPDALALELTEESLLCNRELSRELARQAGALGLRLSIDHFGDGLTSLSELPALAAANLTLTPEVVRDIVPDRGAAALAGALIDIAHHLDMTVVAPGVETQDQTEFLRQHGCDQIQGHFYSKPLTADALHALLAEQPR
;
A
#
# COMPACT_ATOMS: atom_id res chain seq x y z
N VAL A 1 -11.83 33.11 -20.86
CA VAL A 1 -11.47 32.49 -19.57
C VAL A 1 -12.68 32.50 -18.66
N ALA A 2 -12.99 31.36 -18.03
CA ALA A 2 -14.03 31.27 -17.03
C ALA A 2 -13.48 30.54 -15.79
N ARG A 3 -13.99 30.86 -14.60
CA ARG A 3 -13.69 30.14 -13.34
C ARG A 3 -14.86 29.20 -13.09
N LEU A 4 -14.55 27.89 -12.93
CA LEU A 4 -15.55 26.86 -12.67
C LEU A 4 -15.75 26.61 -11.16
N SER A 5 -14.65 26.63 -10.40
CA SER A 5 -14.65 26.43 -8.96
C SER A 5 -13.56 27.24 -8.25
N ALA A 6 -13.26 26.94 -6.98
CA ALA A 6 -12.28 27.68 -6.19
C ALA A 6 -10.89 27.74 -6.83
N ASP A 7 -10.44 26.66 -7.46
CA ASP A 7 -9.10 26.45 -8.01
C ASP A 7 -9.10 26.03 -9.49
N GLN A 8 -10.31 25.90 -10.12
CA GLN A 8 -10.44 25.45 -11.49
C GLN A 8 -10.85 26.59 -12.44
N PHE A 9 -10.10 26.71 -13.51
CA PHE A 9 -10.31 27.70 -14.57
C PHE A 9 -10.38 27.01 -15.93
N VAL A 10 -11.23 27.52 -16.82
CA VAL A 10 -11.32 27.08 -18.22
C VAL A 10 -10.88 28.19 -19.13
N LEU A 11 -10.07 27.83 -20.10
CA LEU A 11 -9.63 28.70 -21.19
C LEU A 11 -10.13 28.11 -22.50
N VAL A 12 -10.98 28.82 -23.19
CA VAL A 12 -11.43 28.47 -24.56
C VAL A 12 -10.61 29.26 -25.57
N LEU A 13 -9.94 28.53 -26.45
CA LEU A 13 -9.15 29.09 -27.56
C LEU A 13 -9.90 28.81 -28.86
N ALA A 14 -10.64 29.81 -29.36
CA ALA A 14 -11.36 29.73 -30.65
C ALA A 14 -10.41 29.98 -31.83
N ASP A 15 -10.72 29.37 -32.97
CA ASP A 15 -10.10 29.60 -34.27
C ASP A 15 -8.56 29.51 -34.27
N GLN A 16 -8.02 28.53 -33.56
CA GLN A 16 -6.58 28.37 -33.51
C GLN A 16 -6.03 27.75 -34.80
N PRO A 17 -4.97 28.35 -35.40
CA PRO A 17 -4.44 27.86 -36.67
C PRO A 17 -3.74 26.50 -36.56
N SER A 18 -3.31 26.11 -35.37
CA SER A 18 -2.70 24.81 -35.14
C SER A 18 -2.58 24.49 -33.63
N LEU A 19 -2.44 23.19 -33.31
CA LEU A 19 -2.15 22.72 -31.94
C LEU A 19 -0.85 23.32 -31.37
N ARG A 20 0.15 23.57 -32.22
CA ARG A 20 1.42 24.22 -31.81
C ARG A 20 1.19 25.67 -31.32
N PHE A 21 0.18 26.34 -31.82
CA PHE A 21 -0.15 27.67 -31.35
C PHE A 21 -0.83 27.61 -29.98
N ALA A 22 -1.74 26.67 -29.80
CA ALA A 22 -2.37 26.43 -28.51
C ALA A 22 -1.32 26.05 -27.44
N MET A 23 -0.33 25.22 -27.78
CA MET A 23 0.77 24.88 -26.89
C MET A 23 1.56 26.08 -26.39
N ARG A 24 1.88 27.03 -27.27
CA ARG A 24 2.57 28.28 -26.87
C ARG A 24 1.76 29.11 -25.87
N ILE A 25 0.43 29.06 -25.96
CA ILE A 25 -0.43 29.73 -24.97
C ILE A 25 -0.39 28.98 -23.65
N ILE A 26 -0.44 27.65 -23.67
CA ILE A 26 -0.36 26.79 -22.50
C ILE A 26 0.98 27.03 -21.76
N ASP A 27 2.11 27.00 -22.47
CA ASP A 27 3.43 27.28 -21.90
C ASP A 27 3.49 28.66 -21.22
N ARG A 28 2.87 29.68 -21.84
CA ARG A 28 2.78 31.03 -21.27
C ARG A 28 1.92 31.05 -20.00
N VAL A 29 0.82 30.30 -19.96
CA VAL A 29 -0.05 30.20 -18.79
C VAL A 29 0.72 29.52 -17.65
N GLN A 30 1.36 28.39 -17.92
CA GLN A 30 2.19 27.69 -16.91
C GLN A 30 3.31 28.58 -16.36
N ALA A 31 4.07 29.21 -17.26
CA ALA A 31 5.15 30.12 -16.86
C ALA A 31 4.64 31.32 -16.03
N ARG A 32 3.39 31.76 -16.26
CA ARG A 32 2.80 32.84 -15.48
C ARG A 32 2.31 32.38 -14.11
N VAL A 33 1.69 31.20 -14.03
CA VAL A 33 1.22 30.59 -12.78
C VAL A 33 2.40 30.21 -11.88
N ALA A 34 3.48 29.71 -12.46
CA ALA A 34 4.67 29.33 -11.71
C ALA A 34 5.42 30.50 -11.04
N ARG A 35 5.04 31.75 -11.33
CA ARG A 35 5.62 32.90 -10.62
C ARG A 35 5.14 32.93 -9.19
N PRO A 36 6.04 32.95 -8.20
CA PRO A 36 5.65 32.99 -6.81
C PRO A 36 4.74 34.18 -6.51
N VAL A 37 3.69 33.96 -5.75
CA VAL A 37 2.73 34.99 -5.33
C VAL A 37 3.09 35.44 -3.93
N PRO A 38 3.36 36.76 -3.71
CA PRO A 38 3.57 37.27 -2.36
C PRO A 38 2.28 37.14 -1.55
N PHE A 39 2.40 36.53 -0.37
CA PHE A 39 1.32 36.40 0.58
C PHE A 39 1.85 36.69 1.98
N GLU A 40 1.37 37.77 2.58
CA GLU A 40 1.87 38.30 3.87
C GLU A 40 3.40 38.50 3.84
N GLN A 41 4.15 37.77 4.68
CA GLN A 41 5.61 37.83 4.75
C GLN A 41 6.31 36.70 4.00
N THR A 42 5.56 35.87 3.26
CA THR A 42 6.07 34.70 2.53
C THR A 42 5.75 34.80 1.04
N SER A 43 6.40 33.97 0.23
CA SER A 43 6.13 33.85 -1.19
C SER A 43 5.69 32.42 -1.48
N LEU A 44 4.47 32.27 -2.00
CA LEU A 44 3.88 30.95 -2.28
C LEU A 44 4.18 30.53 -3.71
N PRO A 45 4.87 29.42 -3.93
CA PRO A 45 5.00 28.82 -5.24
C PRO A 45 3.65 28.19 -5.63
N LEU A 46 3.20 28.49 -6.85
CA LEU A 46 1.99 27.89 -7.42
C LEU A 46 2.35 27.00 -8.59
N ALA A 47 1.56 25.95 -8.80
CA ALA A 47 1.64 25.09 -9.96
C ALA A 47 0.22 24.81 -10.49
N ALA A 48 0.08 24.65 -11.82
CA ALA A 48 -1.19 24.30 -12.43
C ALA A 48 -1.01 23.07 -13.33
N SER A 49 -1.83 22.05 -13.11
CA SER A 49 -2.00 20.94 -14.05
C SER A 49 -3.06 21.35 -15.08
N ILE A 50 -2.80 21.09 -16.34
CA ILE A 50 -3.64 21.56 -17.46
C ILE A 50 -4.11 20.36 -18.27
N GLY A 51 -5.44 20.20 -18.40
CA GLY A 51 -6.07 19.30 -19.36
C GLY A 51 -6.40 20.01 -20.66
N VAL A 52 -6.23 19.35 -21.77
CA VAL A 52 -6.48 19.88 -23.12
C VAL A 52 -7.37 18.94 -23.90
N ALA A 53 -8.44 19.45 -24.51
CA ALA A 53 -9.26 18.72 -25.48
C ALA A 53 -9.60 19.63 -26.67
N VAL A 54 -9.77 19.01 -27.82
CA VAL A 54 -9.94 19.71 -29.12
C VAL A 54 -11.32 19.41 -29.72
N TYR A 55 -12.08 20.45 -29.97
CA TYR A 55 -13.34 20.33 -30.71
C TYR A 55 -13.09 20.48 -32.23
N PRO A 56 -13.77 19.72 -33.09
CA PRO A 56 -14.75 18.67 -32.81
C PRO A 56 -14.10 17.25 -32.62
N HIS A 57 -12.77 17.17 -32.57
CA HIS A 57 -12.03 15.91 -32.57
C HIS A 57 -12.33 15.05 -31.34
N ASP A 58 -12.32 15.62 -30.15
CA ASP A 58 -12.43 14.91 -28.88
C ASP A 58 -13.87 14.86 -28.34
N ALA A 59 -14.74 15.76 -28.80
CA ALA A 59 -16.14 15.82 -28.40
C ALA A 59 -17.03 16.48 -29.46
N GLY A 60 -18.30 16.06 -29.51
CA GLY A 60 -19.30 16.59 -30.44
C GLY A 60 -20.12 17.77 -29.90
N ASN A 61 -20.00 18.09 -28.61
CA ASN A 61 -20.74 19.20 -27.97
C ASN A 61 -19.93 19.77 -26.80
N ALA A 62 -20.38 20.92 -26.28
CA ALA A 62 -19.67 21.65 -25.24
C ALA A 62 -19.61 20.89 -23.90
N PHE A 63 -20.66 20.16 -23.52
CA PHE A 63 -20.73 19.40 -22.28
C PHE A 63 -19.70 18.28 -22.27
N ASP A 64 -19.65 17.49 -23.35
CA ASP A 64 -18.67 16.41 -23.50
C ASP A 64 -17.24 16.97 -23.60
N LEU A 65 -17.06 18.13 -24.25
CA LEU A 65 -15.74 18.78 -24.36
C LEU A 65 -15.18 19.14 -22.96
N VAL A 66 -16.00 19.75 -22.11
CA VAL A 66 -15.59 20.06 -20.72
C VAL A 66 -15.25 18.79 -19.95
N ARG A 67 -16.04 17.72 -20.10
CA ARG A 67 -15.75 16.41 -19.49
C ARG A 67 -14.41 15.83 -19.96
N CYS A 68 -14.11 15.93 -21.27
CA CYS A 68 -12.83 15.48 -21.82
C CYS A 68 -11.64 16.28 -21.25
N VAL A 69 -11.80 17.59 -21.07
CA VAL A 69 -10.78 18.46 -20.46
C VAL A 69 -10.54 18.07 -19.00
N ASP A 70 -11.59 17.80 -18.22
CA ASP A 70 -11.48 17.39 -16.83
C ASP A 70 -10.73 16.05 -16.69
N ILE A 71 -11.06 15.08 -17.54
CA ILE A 71 -10.37 13.78 -17.59
C ILE A 71 -8.88 13.98 -17.89
N ALA A 72 -8.55 14.78 -18.90
CA ALA A 72 -7.16 15.06 -19.29
C ALA A 72 -6.38 15.79 -18.17
N MET A 73 -7.02 16.75 -17.50
CA MET A 73 -6.44 17.48 -16.37
C MET A 73 -6.15 16.54 -15.19
N TYR A 74 -7.08 15.65 -14.87
CA TYR A 74 -6.89 14.68 -13.80
C TYR A 74 -5.70 13.75 -14.08
N HIS A 75 -5.58 13.23 -15.30
CA HIS A 75 -4.42 12.44 -15.71
C HIS A 75 -3.12 13.21 -15.64
N ALA A 76 -3.12 14.50 -16.05
CA ALA A 76 -1.95 15.36 -15.93
C ALA A 76 -1.54 15.53 -14.46
N LYS A 77 -2.50 15.74 -13.55
CA LYS A 77 -2.27 15.90 -12.12
C LYS A 77 -1.68 14.63 -11.48
N ALA A 78 -2.11 13.44 -11.91
CA ALA A 78 -1.57 12.15 -11.47
C ALA A 78 -0.12 11.92 -11.93
N GLY A 79 0.30 12.49 -13.06
CA GLY A 79 1.67 12.45 -13.59
C GLY A 79 2.65 13.43 -12.95
N GLY A 80 2.22 14.23 -11.96
CA GLY A 80 3.03 15.23 -11.25
C GLY A 80 2.45 16.63 -11.29
N SER A 81 2.96 17.51 -10.42
CA SER A 81 2.54 18.93 -10.41
C SER A 81 3.05 19.67 -11.66
N ALA A 82 2.23 20.60 -12.20
CA ALA A 82 2.51 21.40 -13.39
C ALA A 82 2.58 20.61 -14.72
N ALA A 83 1.92 19.45 -14.81
CA ALA A 83 1.86 18.67 -16.05
C ALA A 83 0.77 19.15 -17.00
N VAL A 84 0.93 18.86 -18.30
CA VAL A 84 -0.08 19.08 -19.35
C VAL A 84 -0.52 17.74 -19.91
N GLY A 85 -1.82 17.46 -19.87
CA GLY A 85 -2.43 16.25 -20.43
C GLY A 85 -3.32 16.59 -21.62
N PHE A 86 -3.15 15.87 -22.72
CA PHE A 86 -4.08 15.90 -23.85
C PHE A 86 -5.08 14.77 -23.69
N PHE A 87 -6.36 15.10 -23.92
CA PHE A 87 -7.38 14.06 -23.90
C PHE A 87 -7.08 12.98 -24.95
N SER A 88 -7.30 11.73 -24.56
CA SER A 88 -7.38 10.61 -25.49
C SER A 88 -8.59 9.73 -25.13
N PRO A 89 -9.20 9.02 -26.09
CA PRO A 89 -10.30 8.09 -25.81
C PRO A 89 -9.94 7.00 -24.80
N VAL A 90 -8.65 6.61 -24.73
CA VAL A 90 -8.14 5.65 -23.73
C VAL A 90 -8.26 6.21 -22.31
N MET A 91 -8.01 7.50 -22.10
CA MET A 91 -8.17 8.14 -20.77
C MET A 91 -9.63 8.12 -20.31
N LYS A 92 -10.58 8.28 -21.24
CA LYS A 92 -12.01 8.18 -20.92
C LYS A 92 -12.38 6.79 -20.44
N SER A 93 -11.95 5.74 -21.16
CA SER A 93 -12.21 4.36 -20.74
C SER A 93 -11.55 4.00 -19.42
N THR A 94 -10.36 4.53 -19.16
CA THR A 94 -9.65 4.36 -17.87
C THR A 94 -10.39 5.05 -16.74
N SER A 95 -10.87 6.28 -16.93
CA SER A 95 -11.64 7.02 -15.92
C SER A 95 -12.97 6.33 -15.59
N GLU A 96 -13.71 5.89 -16.62
CA GLU A 96 -14.97 5.14 -16.43
C GLU A 96 -14.73 3.80 -15.73
N SER A 97 -13.63 3.12 -16.03
CA SER A 97 -13.23 1.88 -15.37
C SER A 97 -12.88 2.11 -13.89
N ARG A 98 -12.21 3.22 -13.56
CA ARG A 98 -11.88 3.61 -12.18
C ARG A 98 -13.13 3.90 -11.35
N HIS A 99 -14.05 4.71 -11.85
CA HIS A 99 -15.32 4.98 -11.15
C HIS A 99 -16.15 3.71 -10.93
N ARG A 100 -16.15 2.81 -11.94
CA ARG A 100 -16.82 1.53 -11.81
C ARG A 100 -16.17 0.67 -10.75
N LEU A 101 -14.84 0.54 -10.74
CA LEU A 101 -14.10 -0.24 -9.75
C LEU A 101 -14.30 0.29 -8.33
N GLU A 102 -14.38 1.63 -8.14
CA GLU A 102 -14.73 2.23 -6.85
C GLU A 102 -16.14 1.81 -6.38
N ALA A 103 -17.12 1.89 -7.28
CA ALA A 103 -18.49 1.47 -6.96
C ALA A 103 -18.56 -0.03 -6.65
N GLU A 104 -17.83 -0.86 -7.40
CA GLU A 104 -17.72 -2.30 -7.17
C GLU A 104 -17.05 -2.61 -5.83
N MET A 105 -15.95 -1.92 -5.45
CA MET A 105 -15.32 -2.07 -4.13
C MET A 105 -16.25 -1.66 -2.98
N ARG A 106 -17.05 -0.61 -3.18
CA ARG A 106 -18.03 -0.16 -2.19
C ARG A 106 -19.15 -1.19 -2.02
N ALA A 107 -19.62 -1.79 -3.11
CA ALA A 107 -20.58 -2.88 -3.09
C ALA A 107 -19.99 -4.15 -2.44
N ALA A 108 -18.72 -4.45 -2.73
CA ALA A 108 -18.01 -5.59 -2.16
C ALA A 108 -17.93 -5.58 -0.63
N LEU A 109 -17.76 -4.40 -0.02
CA LEU A 109 -17.86 -4.24 1.45
C LEU A 109 -19.25 -4.53 2.02
N LEU A 110 -20.31 -4.31 1.23
CA LEU A 110 -21.69 -4.52 1.65
C LEU A 110 -22.18 -5.96 1.42
N HIS A 111 -21.55 -6.68 0.49
CA HIS A 111 -21.98 -8.00 0.05
C HIS A 111 -21.03 -9.13 0.45
N ASP A 112 -20.13 -8.89 1.42
CA ASP A 112 -19.16 -9.87 1.92
C ASP A 112 -18.31 -10.52 0.80
N GLU A 113 -17.95 -9.73 -0.23
CA GLU A 113 -17.13 -10.21 -1.35
C GLU A 113 -15.64 -10.21 -1.00
N PHE A 114 -15.21 -9.40 -0.03
CA PHE A 114 -13.86 -9.47 0.51
C PHE A 114 -13.71 -10.65 1.47
N PHE A 115 -12.52 -11.25 1.47
CA PHE A 115 -12.17 -12.30 2.43
C PHE A 115 -10.66 -12.32 2.68
N LEU A 116 -10.25 -12.92 3.79
CA LEU A 116 -8.84 -13.11 4.12
C LEU A 116 -8.41 -14.54 3.85
N VAL A 117 -7.18 -14.67 3.36
CA VAL A 117 -6.41 -15.91 3.43
C VAL A 117 -5.20 -15.69 4.31
N HIS A 118 -4.71 -16.74 4.91
CA HIS A 118 -3.73 -16.69 5.98
C HIS A 118 -2.47 -17.42 5.55
N LYS A 119 -1.34 -16.72 5.54
CA LYS A 119 -0.06 -17.29 5.14
C LYS A 119 0.81 -17.53 6.37
N PRO A 120 1.06 -18.81 6.76
CA PRO A 120 1.84 -19.09 7.94
C PRO A 120 3.30 -18.71 7.77
N ARG A 121 3.91 -18.23 8.87
CA ARG A 121 5.35 -17.98 9.02
C ARG A 121 5.95 -19.06 9.88
N LEU A 122 6.93 -19.79 9.34
CA LEU A 122 7.63 -20.87 10.01
C LEU A 122 8.90 -20.33 10.69
N SER A 123 9.06 -20.54 11.99
CA SER A 123 10.33 -20.28 12.65
C SER A 123 11.35 -21.36 12.23
N LEU A 124 12.51 -20.94 11.77
CA LEU A 124 13.61 -21.84 11.41
C LEU A 124 14.25 -22.51 12.63
N ALA A 125 14.22 -21.86 13.79
CA ALA A 125 14.77 -22.39 15.03
C ALA A 125 13.86 -23.47 15.62
N SER A 126 12.56 -23.17 15.82
CA SER A 126 11.62 -24.11 16.47
C SER A 126 10.93 -25.06 15.50
N ARG A 127 10.96 -24.79 14.20
CA ARG A 127 10.20 -25.48 13.14
C ARG A 127 8.69 -25.49 13.37
N ARG A 128 8.19 -24.45 14.02
CA ARG A 128 6.76 -24.24 14.33
C ARG A 128 6.26 -22.95 13.68
N VAL A 129 4.95 -22.86 13.49
CA VAL A 129 4.33 -21.60 13.07
C VAL A 129 4.54 -20.57 14.16
N ALA A 130 5.25 -19.48 13.83
CA ALA A 130 5.57 -18.38 14.74
C ALA A 130 4.65 -17.17 14.53
N GLY A 131 3.98 -17.12 13.39
CA GLY A 131 3.06 -16.03 13.03
C GLY A 131 2.26 -16.37 11.79
N VAL A 132 1.33 -15.47 11.47
CA VAL A 132 0.44 -15.62 10.31
C VAL A 132 0.25 -14.25 9.69
N GLU A 133 0.42 -14.15 8.39
CA GLU A 133 0.07 -12.94 7.63
C GLU A 133 -1.34 -13.06 7.05
N ALA A 134 -2.18 -12.08 7.34
CA ALA A 134 -3.52 -11.95 6.79
C ALA A 134 -3.47 -11.22 5.44
N LEU A 135 -3.91 -11.89 4.39
CA LEU A 135 -3.85 -11.41 3.02
C LEU A 135 -5.24 -11.22 2.45
N LEU A 136 -5.55 -9.98 2.07
CA LEU A 136 -6.82 -9.62 1.46
C LEU A 136 -7.01 -10.29 0.10
N ARG A 137 -8.25 -10.72 -0.17
CA ARG A 137 -8.73 -11.24 -1.46
C ARG A 137 -10.10 -10.66 -1.73
N TRP A 138 -10.44 -10.51 -3.00
CA TRP A 138 -11.78 -10.07 -3.42
C TRP A 138 -12.41 -11.10 -4.34
N ARG A 139 -13.53 -11.69 -3.91
CA ARG A 139 -14.35 -12.59 -4.71
C ARG A 139 -15.26 -11.76 -5.62
N HIS A 140 -14.68 -11.27 -6.73
CA HIS A 140 -15.39 -10.42 -7.66
C HIS A 140 -16.43 -11.23 -8.46
N PRO A 141 -17.70 -10.77 -8.59
CA PRO A 141 -18.76 -11.53 -9.25
C PRO A 141 -18.46 -11.90 -10.70
N GLN A 142 -17.73 -11.06 -11.42
CA GLN A 142 -17.44 -11.24 -12.86
C GLN A 142 -16.00 -11.74 -13.14
N HIS A 143 -15.05 -11.43 -12.26
CA HIS A 143 -13.61 -11.66 -12.50
C HIS A 143 -13.01 -12.76 -11.62
N GLY A 144 -13.84 -13.43 -10.81
CA GLY A 144 -13.37 -14.46 -9.88
C GLY A 144 -12.58 -13.85 -8.72
N VAL A 145 -11.56 -14.55 -8.23
CA VAL A 145 -10.75 -14.06 -7.09
C VAL A 145 -9.70 -13.09 -7.57
N LEU A 146 -9.83 -11.84 -7.17
CA LEU A 146 -8.87 -10.77 -7.42
C LEU A 146 -7.84 -10.67 -6.29
N LEU A 147 -6.58 -10.44 -6.68
CA LEU A 147 -5.47 -10.17 -5.76
C LEU A 147 -5.31 -8.66 -5.52
N PRO A 148 -4.77 -8.25 -4.36
CA PRO A 148 -4.59 -6.85 -4.00
C PRO A 148 -3.98 -5.96 -5.08
N PRO A 149 -2.92 -6.35 -5.81
CA PRO A 149 -2.33 -5.50 -6.85
C PRO A 149 -3.28 -5.09 -7.97
N SER A 150 -4.39 -5.82 -8.16
CA SER A 150 -5.36 -5.50 -9.22
C SER A 150 -6.39 -4.43 -8.84
N PHE A 151 -6.54 -4.07 -7.55
CA PHE A 151 -7.53 -3.10 -7.09
C PHE A 151 -7.04 -2.15 -5.98
N LEU A 152 -6.03 -2.54 -5.19
CA LEU A 152 -5.52 -1.69 -4.10
C LEU A 152 -4.94 -0.35 -4.56
N PRO A 153 -4.18 -0.25 -5.66
CA PRO A 153 -3.69 1.06 -6.12
C PRO A 153 -4.84 2.04 -6.36
N GLU A 154 -5.94 1.59 -6.96
CA GLU A 154 -7.13 2.41 -7.17
C GLU A 154 -7.85 2.72 -5.84
N ALA A 155 -7.91 1.75 -4.91
CA ALA A 155 -8.48 1.98 -3.58
C ALA A 155 -7.69 3.04 -2.79
N GLU A 156 -6.39 3.11 -2.98
CA GLU A 156 -5.54 4.15 -2.40
C GLU A 156 -5.81 5.51 -3.02
N ASP A 157 -5.89 5.58 -4.35
CA ASP A 157 -6.15 6.84 -5.07
C ASP A 157 -7.50 7.46 -4.69
N ASN A 158 -8.56 6.65 -4.58
CA ASN A 158 -9.93 7.12 -4.33
C ASN A 158 -10.35 7.09 -2.85
N GLY A 159 -9.48 6.64 -1.94
CA GLY A 159 -9.72 6.61 -0.50
C GLY A 159 -10.45 5.36 0.01
N MET A 160 -10.80 4.39 -0.84
CA MET A 160 -11.41 3.12 -0.45
C MET A 160 -10.47 2.24 0.38
N ALA A 161 -9.15 2.49 0.35
CA ALA A 161 -8.20 1.78 1.21
C ALA A 161 -8.54 1.92 2.71
N VAL A 162 -9.11 3.06 3.14
CA VAL A 162 -9.48 3.29 4.55
C VAL A 162 -10.64 2.39 5.00
N PRO A 163 -11.82 2.38 4.36
CA PRO A 163 -12.91 1.48 4.77
C PRO A 163 -12.56 -0.01 4.56
N ILE A 164 -11.83 -0.36 3.51
CA ILE A 164 -11.34 -1.75 3.30
C ILE A 164 -10.40 -2.15 4.44
N GLY A 165 -9.46 -1.30 4.83
CA GLY A 165 -8.55 -1.59 5.93
C GLY A 165 -9.21 -1.69 7.29
N ARG A 166 -10.30 -0.94 7.53
CA ARG A 166 -11.12 -1.13 8.74
C ARG A 166 -11.79 -2.50 8.74
N TRP A 167 -12.35 -2.92 7.63
CA TRP A 167 -12.91 -4.26 7.46
C TRP A 167 -11.84 -5.34 7.69
N VAL A 168 -10.63 -5.18 7.12
CA VAL A 168 -9.51 -6.10 7.35
C VAL A 168 -9.14 -6.19 8.83
N LEU A 169 -9.07 -5.06 9.54
CA LEU A 169 -8.82 -5.03 10.99
C LEU A 169 -9.87 -5.83 11.78
N ASP A 170 -11.15 -5.64 11.46
CA ASP A 170 -12.25 -6.37 12.10
C ASP A 170 -12.09 -7.88 11.91
N GLU A 171 -11.80 -8.34 10.69
CA GLU A 171 -11.59 -9.76 10.37
C GLU A 171 -10.33 -10.34 11.03
N VAL A 172 -9.22 -9.57 11.05
CA VAL A 172 -7.99 -9.96 11.74
C VAL A 172 -8.23 -10.12 13.25
N CYS A 173 -8.91 -9.15 13.87
CA CYS A 173 -9.26 -9.25 15.29
C CYS A 173 -10.20 -10.43 15.58
N ALA A 174 -11.15 -10.74 14.68
CA ALA A 174 -12.00 -11.93 14.79
C ALA A 174 -11.19 -13.23 14.70
N LEU A 175 -10.19 -13.29 13.80
CA LEU A 175 -9.25 -14.41 13.72
C LEU A 175 -8.44 -14.55 15.02
N MET A 176 -7.86 -13.46 15.52
CA MET A 176 -7.06 -13.46 16.75
C MET A 176 -7.88 -13.95 17.95
N ALA A 177 -9.14 -13.55 18.06
CA ALA A 177 -10.06 -14.05 19.10
C ALA A 177 -10.26 -15.57 18.99
N ARG A 178 -10.53 -16.08 17.79
CA ARG A 178 -10.67 -17.53 17.54
C ARG A 178 -9.39 -18.30 17.88
N LEU A 179 -8.21 -17.77 17.52
CA LEU A 179 -6.93 -18.37 17.84
C LEU A 179 -6.67 -18.40 19.35
N ARG A 180 -6.98 -17.32 20.06
CA ARG A 180 -6.89 -17.27 21.54
C ARG A 180 -7.78 -18.31 22.18
N ASP A 181 -9.04 -18.40 21.77
CA ASP A 181 -10.03 -19.32 22.32
C ASP A 181 -9.67 -20.80 22.05
N ALA A 182 -8.94 -21.05 20.96
CA ALA A 182 -8.35 -22.36 20.62
C ALA A 182 -7.02 -22.68 21.35
N GLY A 183 -6.54 -21.79 22.22
CA GLY A 183 -5.27 -22.00 22.94
C GLY A 183 -4.01 -21.53 22.18
N HIS A 184 -4.17 -20.82 21.07
CA HIS A 184 -3.08 -20.27 20.25
C HIS A 184 -2.95 -18.73 20.40
N GLY A 185 -3.34 -18.16 21.55
CA GLY A 185 -3.35 -16.72 21.79
C GLY A 185 -1.98 -16.03 21.73
N GLY A 186 -0.89 -16.80 21.81
CA GLY A 186 0.47 -16.28 21.61
C GLY A 186 0.92 -16.19 20.15
N LEU A 187 0.11 -16.69 19.19
CA LEU A 187 0.43 -16.60 17.77
C LEU A 187 0.22 -15.16 17.27
N ARG A 188 1.23 -14.62 16.62
CA ARG A 188 1.17 -13.28 16.04
C ARG A 188 0.44 -13.29 14.72
N VAL A 189 -0.46 -12.32 14.55
CA VAL A 189 -1.14 -12.08 13.27
C VAL A 189 -0.69 -10.73 12.73
N SER A 190 -0.25 -10.71 11.49
CA SER A 190 0.11 -9.46 10.82
C SER A 190 -0.89 -9.08 9.75
N MET A 191 -1.07 -7.77 9.58
CA MET A 191 -1.87 -7.17 8.51
C MET A 191 -1.12 -6.04 7.84
N ASN A 192 -1.29 -5.92 6.55
CA ASN A 192 -0.76 -4.82 5.77
C ASN A 192 -1.55 -3.53 6.05
N ALA A 193 -0.86 -2.41 6.17
CA ALA A 193 -1.47 -1.10 6.28
C ALA A 193 -0.80 -0.11 5.31
N SER A 194 -1.63 0.68 4.61
CA SER A 194 -1.14 1.66 3.65
C SER A 194 -0.93 3.04 4.26
N TYR A 195 -0.18 3.89 3.55
CA TYR A 195 0.01 5.28 3.94
C TYR A 195 -1.31 6.02 4.18
N ARG A 196 -2.31 5.82 3.32
CA ARG A 196 -3.64 6.42 3.47
C ARG A 196 -4.34 6.04 4.75
N GLN A 197 -4.17 4.80 5.20
CA GLN A 197 -4.76 4.31 6.44
C GLN A 197 -4.07 4.91 7.65
N PHE A 198 -2.75 4.79 7.74
CA PHE A 198 -2.04 5.27 8.92
C PHE A 198 -1.90 6.81 8.98
N SER A 199 -2.18 7.52 7.88
CA SER A 199 -2.32 8.98 7.90
C SER A 199 -3.65 9.48 8.49
N GLN A 200 -4.60 8.59 8.81
CA GLN A 200 -5.83 8.97 9.50
C GLN A 200 -5.52 9.33 10.97
N PRO A 201 -6.08 10.43 11.50
CA PRO A 201 -5.71 10.95 12.82
C PRO A 201 -5.86 9.97 13.98
N ASN A 202 -6.82 9.04 13.90
CA ASN A 202 -7.16 8.12 14.98
C ASN A 202 -6.75 6.66 14.67
N PHE A 203 -5.91 6.42 13.69
CA PHE A 203 -5.62 5.06 13.20
C PHE A 203 -5.18 4.10 14.32
N ILE A 204 -4.20 4.46 15.12
CA ILE A 204 -3.71 3.63 16.25
C ILE A 204 -4.73 3.58 17.39
N VAL A 205 -5.47 4.67 17.63
CA VAL A 205 -6.50 4.72 18.68
C VAL A 205 -7.66 3.77 18.33
N ASP A 206 -8.10 3.75 17.08
CA ASP A 206 -9.16 2.85 16.61
C ASP A 206 -8.73 1.37 16.71
N ILE A 207 -7.48 1.05 16.38
CA ILE A 207 -6.91 -0.30 16.57
C ILE A 207 -6.91 -0.67 18.05
N GLY A 208 -6.42 0.23 18.92
CA GLY A 208 -6.40 -0.02 20.36
C GLY A 208 -7.79 -0.29 20.95
N ALA A 209 -8.76 0.52 20.59
CA ALA A 209 -10.16 0.35 21.01
C ALA A 209 -10.74 -1.00 20.56
N GLN A 210 -10.43 -1.42 19.33
CA GLN A 210 -10.88 -2.71 18.80
C GLN A 210 -10.25 -3.89 19.55
N LEU A 211 -8.95 -3.85 19.81
CA LEU A 211 -8.22 -4.88 20.57
C LEU A 211 -8.75 -4.97 22.01
N GLU A 212 -8.92 -3.83 22.68
CA GLU A 212 -9.47 -3.76 24.05
C GLU A 212 -10.89 -4.34 24.13
N ARG A 213 -11.76 -3.98 23.19
CA ARG A 213 -13.14 -4.49 23.11
C ARG A 213 -13.22 -6.00 23.04
N LEU A 214 -12.24 -6.65 22.39
CA LEU A 214 -12.19 -8.10 22.22
C LEU A 214 -11.26 -8.80 23.23
N GLY A 215 -10.64 -8.07 24.14
CA GLY A 215 -9.68 -8.59 25.11
C GLY A 215 -8.46 -9.23 24.45
N LEU A 216 -7.95 -8.62 23.38
CA LEU A 216 -6.80 -9.11 22.63
C LEU A 216 -5.53 -8.37 23.07
N ALA A 217 -4.43 -9.12 23.17
CA ALA A 217 -3.13 -8.54 23.48
C ALA A 217 -2.58 -7.74 22.29
N PRO A 218 -2.19 -6.47 22.48
CA PRO A 218 -1.71 -5.64 21.36
C PRO A 218 -0.46 -6.21 20.67
N ASP A 219 0.44 -6.85 21.42
CA ASP A 219 1.69 -7.44 20.90
C ASP A 219 1.45 -8.70 20.03
N ALA A 220 0.22 -9.24 20.02
CA ALA A 220 -0.18 -10.31 19.12
C ALA A 220 -0.56 -9.78 17.73
N LEU A 221 -0.79 -8.46 17.55
CA LEU A 221 -1.01 -7.83 16.25
C LEU A 221 0.26 -7.14 15.76
N ALA A 222 0.64 -7.39 14.50
CA ALA A 222 1.71 -6.68 13.81
C ALA A 222 1.14 -5.90 12.61
N LEU A 223 1.53 -4.64 12.48
CA LEU A 223 1.23 -3.81 11.32
C LEU A 223 2.40 -3.88 10.34
N GLU A 224 2.16 -4.32 9.12
CA GLU A 224 3.14 -4.37 8.05
C GLU A 224 3.02 -3.13 7.18
N LEU A 225 4.12 -2.39 7.09
CA LEU A 225 4.22 -1.13 6.37
C LEU A 225 5.33 -1.26 5.35
N THR A 226 5.05 -0.96 4.10
CA THR A 226 6.08 -0.98 3.07
C THR A 226 7.09 0.14 3.28
N GLU A 227 8.33 -0.09 2.86
CA GLU A 227 9.40 0.89 2.87
C GLU A 227 8.96 2.21 2.21
N GLU A 228 8.30 2.14 1.05
CA GLU A 228 7.76 3.29 0.33
C GLU A 228 6.74 4.08 1.17
N SER A 229 5.79 3.40 1.81
CA SER A 229 4.77 4.04 2.65
C SER A 229 5.38 4.83 3.81
N LEU A 230 6.46 4.30 4.41
CA LEU A 230 7.17 4.95 5.52
C LEU A 230 7.93 6.20 5.07
N LEU A 231 8.37 6.26 3.81
CA LEU A 231 9.09 7.41 3.25
C LEU A 231 8.19 8.55 2.79
N CYS A 232 6.91 8.30 2.52
CA CYS A 232 5.95 9.33 2.09
C CYS A 232 5.91 10.52 3.06
N ASN A 233 5.99 10.26 4.37
CA ASN A 233 6.07 11.29 5.40
C ASN A 233 6.80 10.75 6.64
N ARG A 234 8.08 11.07 6.76
CA ARG A 234 8.95 10.57 7.84
C ARG A 234 8.51 10.99 9.24
N GLU A 235 7.98 12.20 9.40
CA GLU A 235 7.50 12.67 10.70
C GLU A 235 6.28 11.90 11.15
N LEU A 236 5.33 11.68 10.23
CA LEU A 236 4.14 10.88 10.50
C LEU A 236 4.51 9.42 10.80
N SER A 237 5.47 8.85 10.08
CA SER A 237 5.93 7.48 10.33
C SER A 237 6.58 7.30 11.70
N ARG A 238 7.37 8.29 12.16
CA ARG A 238 7.93 8.29 13.52
C ARG A 238 6.85 8.44 14.58
N GLU A 239 5.86 9.31 14.35
CA GLU A 239 4.73 9.46 15.28
C GLU A 239 3.89 8.19 15.35
N LEU A 240 3.63 7.54 14.20
CA LEU A 240 2.98 6.23 14.14
C LEU A 240 3.75 5.19 14.97
N ALA A 241 5.07 5.11 14.80
CA ALA A 241 5.93 4.19 15.53
C ALA A 241 5.85 4.44 17.05
N ARG A 242 5.88 5.70 17.47
CA ARG A 242 5.74 6.10 18.87
C ARG A 242 4.38 5.69 19.45
N GLN A 243 3.29 5.94 18.73
CA GLN A 243 1.93 5.57 19.15
C GLN A 243 1.74 4.06 19.22
N ALA A 244 2.19 3.34 18.19
CA ALA A 244 2.14 1.88 18.16
C ALA A 244 2.93 1.26 19.33
N GLY A 245 4.14 1.75 19.58
CA GLY A 245 4.97 1.32 20.71
C GLY A 245 4.32 1.60 22.07
N ALA A 246 3.68 2.78 22.24
CA ALA A 246 2.97 3.12 23.48
C ALA A 246 1.77 2.20 23.74
N LEU A 247 1.11 1.70 22.69
CA LEU A 247 0.02 0.72 22.79
C LEU A 247 0.54 -0.72 22.96
N GLY A 248 1.81 -0.98 22.66
CA GLY A 248 2.39 -2.33 22.62
C GLY A 248 2.18 -3.08 21.30
N LEU A 249 1.71 -2.38 20.26
CA LEU A 249 1.61 -2.94 18.91
C LEU A 249 3.01 -3.15 18.32
N ARG A 250 3.13 -4.17 17.46
CA ARG A 250 4.35 -4.43 16.70
C ARG A 250 4.28 -3.79 15.33
N LEU A 251 5.35 -3.09 14.95
CA LEU A 251 5.54 -2.66 13.57
C LEU A 251 6.46 -3.64 12.84
N SER A 252 6.17 -3.89 11.58
CA SER A 252 6.99 -4.68 10.67
C SER A 252 7.26 -3.86 9.42
N ILE A 253 8.52 -3.77 9.01
CA ILE A 253 8.90 -3.14 7.75
C ILE A 253 8.84 -4.21 6.68
N ASP A 254 7.99 -4.03 5.68
CA ASP A 254 7.80 -4.97 4.60
C ASP A 254 8.53 -4.53 3.32
N HIS A 255 8.94 -5.51 2.50
CA HIS A 255 9.65 -5.31 1.24
C HIS A 255 10.95 -4.48 1.41
N PHE A 256 11.73 -4.80 2.45
CA PHE A 256 12.98 -4.09 2.70
C PHE A 256 14.11 -4.61 1.80
N GLY A 257 14.80 -3.68 1.12
CA GLY A 257 15.91 -4.00 0.23
C GLY A 257 15.75 -3.46 -1.20
N ASP A 258 14.64 -2.79 -1.52
CA ASP A 258 14.45 -2.11 -2.81
C ASP A 258 15.27 -0.80 -2.92
N GLY A 259 16.01 -0.45 -1.87
CA GLY A 259 17.00 0.62 -1.88
C GLY A 259 16.44 2.03 -1.67
N LEU A 260 15.20 2.16 -1.19
CA LEU A 260 14.54 3.45 -1.00
C LEU A 260 14.86 4.08 0.36
N THR A 261 15.05 3.28 1.42
CA THR A 261 15.28 3.78 2.78
C THR A 261 16.76 3.83 3.14
N SER A 262 17.16 4.90 3.79
CA SER A 262 18.47 4.93 4.46
C SER A 262 18.44 4.03 5.69
N LEU A 263 19.42 3.14 5.84
CA LEU A 263 19.61 2.30 7.02
C LEU A 263 19.62 3.11 8.33
N SER A 264 19.99 4.40 8.27
CA SER A 264 19.98 5.30 9.42
C SER A 264 18.59 5.65 9.96
N GLU A 265 17.53 5.39 9.20
CA GLU A 265 16.14 5.65 9.60
C GLU A 265 15.55 4.49 10.42
N LEU A 266 16.04 3.26 10.23
CA LEU A 266 15.50 2.06 10.86
C LEU A 266 15.40 2.15 12.41
N PRO A 267 16.42 2.66 13.14
CA PRO A 267 16.33 2.76 14.60
C PRO A 267 15.18 3.66 15.08
N ALA A 268 14.82 4.69 14.29
CA ALA A 268 13.76 5.63 14.65
C ALA A 268 12.35 5.04 14.51
N LEU A 269 12.20 3.95 13.75
CA LEU A 269 10.91 3.27 13.55
C LEU A 269 10.64 2.23 14.65
N ALA A 270 11.65 1.82 15.41
CA ALA A 270 11.53 0.80 16.48
C ALA A 270 10.72 -0.44 16.01
N ALA A 271 10.92 -0.85 14.75
CA ALA A 271 10.18 -1.96 14.18
C ALA A 271 10.63 -3.28 14.82
N ALA A 272 9.68 -4.17 15.07
CA ALA A 272 9.95 -5.47 15.65
C ALA A 272 10.39 -6.52 14.62
N ASN A 273 9.99 -6.34 13.36
CA ASN A 273 10.31 -7.26 12.29
C ASN A 273 10.77 -6.51 11.03
N LEU A 274 11.59 -7.18 10.24
CA LEU A 274 12.01 -6.78 8.92
C LEU A 274 11.73 -7.92 7.95
N THR A 275 10.93 -7.66 6.90
CA THR A 275 10.63 -8.63 5.85
C THR A 275 11.45 -8.28 4.61
N LEU A 276 12.25 -9.25 4.15
CA LEU A 276 13.04 -9.10 2.92
C LEU A 276 12.13 -8.99 1.69
N THR A 277 12.66 -8.47 0.59
CA THR A 277 11.94 -8.52 -0.68
C THR A 277 11.91 -9.95 -1.24
N PRO A 278 10.80 -10.37 -1.88
CA PRO A 278 10.74 -11.69 -2.54
C PRO A 278 11.81 -11.88 -3.60
N GLU A 279 12.24 -10.81 -4.28
CA GLU A 279 13.27 -10.79 -5.31
C GLU A 279 14.63 -11.20 -4.73
N VAL A 280 15.01 -10.61 -3.61
CA VAL A 280 16.24 -10.98 -2.89
C VAL A 280 16.20 -12.46 -2.52
N VAL A 281 15.08 -12.94 -1.93
CA VAL A 281 14.95 -14.34 -1.49
C VAL A 281 14.97 -15.32 -2.67
N ARG A 282 14.37 -14.97 -3.81
CA ARG A 282 14.37 -15.79 -5.03
C ARG A 282 15.78 -16.04 -5.54
N ASP A 283 16.63 -15.01 -5.50
CA ASP A 283 17.93 -15.02 -6.16
C ASP A 283 19.10 -15.38 -5.23
N ILE A 284 18.86 -15.67 -3.94
CA ILE A 284 19.92 -16.01 -2.94
C ILE A 284 20.75 -17.25 -3.29
N VAL A 285 20.22 -18.20 -4.05
CA VAL A 285 20.98 -19.42 -4.42
C VAL A 285 21.78 -19.20 -5.71
N PRO A 286 21.18 -18.69 -6.81
CA PRO A 286 21.91 -18.52 -8.07
C PRO A 286 22.83 -17.27 -8.09
N ASP A 287 22.58 -16.24 -7.29
CA ASP A 287 23.31 -14.97 -7.33
C ASP A 287 24.06 -14.69 -6.01
N ARG A 288 25.41 -14.62 -6.13
CA ARG A 288 26.28 -14.26 -5.00
C ARG A 288 26.02 -12.86 -4.45
N GLY A 289 25.59 -11.90 -5.30
CA GLY A 289 25.25 -10.54 -4.89
C GLY A 289 23.99 -10.52 -4.03
N ALA A 290 22.94 -11.21 -4.47
CA ALA A 290 21.71 -11.38 -3.70
C ALA A 290 21.95 -12.13 -2.38
N ALA A 291 22.79 -13.16 -2.40
CA ALA A 291 23.21 -13.90 -1.20
C ALA A 291 23.93 -12.98 -0.18
N ALA A 292 24.88 -12.18 -0.64
CA ALA A 292 25.60 -11.25 0.20
C ALA A 292 24.68 -10.15 0.77
N LEU A 293 23.77 -9.63 -0.06
CA LEU A 293 22.79 -8.64 0.37
C LEU A 293 21.85 -9.22 1.44
N ALA A 294 21.28 -10.41 1.21
CA ALA A 294 20.41 -11.06 2.17
C ALA A 294 21.10 -11.28 3.53
N GLY A 295 22.35 -11.80 3.52
CA GLY A 295 23.14 -11.97 4.74
C GLY A 295 23.39 -10.66 5.47
N ALA A 296 23.78 -9.59 4.75
CA ALA A 296 23.99 -8.27 5.35
C ALA A 296 22.72 -7.68 5.96
N LEU A 297 21.56 -7.82 5.29
CA LEU A 297 20.28 -7.34 5.79
C LEU A 297 19.83 -8.09 7.06
N ILE A 298 20.08 -9.41 7.12
CA ILE A 298 19.81 -10.23 8.32
C ILE A 298 20.68 -9.73 9.49
N ASP A 299 21.97 -9.54 9.26
CA ASP A 299 22.90 -9.07 10.29
C ASP A 299 22.52 -7.68 10.82
N ILE A 300 22.18 -6.75 9.91
CA ILE A 300 21.74 -5.39 10.26
C ILE A 300 20.47 -5.44 11.11
N ALA A 301 19.48 -6.21 10.68
CA ALA A 301 18.21 -6.34 11.40
C ALA A 301 18.44 -6.88 12.83
N HIS A 302 19.28 -7.89 13.00
CA HIS A 302 19.61 -8.45 14.31
C HIS A 302 20.35 -7.46 15.22
N HIS A 303 21.25 -6.63 14.67
CA HIS A 303 21.90 -5.57 15.44
C HIS A 303 20.94 -4.46 15.89
N LEU A 304 19.75 -4.40 15.29
CA LEU A 304 18.66 -3.49 15.67
C LEU A 304 17.55 -4.21 16.46
N ASP A 305 17.82 -5.41 16.98
CA ASP A 305 16.87 -6.25 17.74
C ASP A 305 15.59 -6.59 16.95
N MET A 306 15.66 -6.65 15.63
CA MET A 306 14.54 -7.01 14.75
C MET A 306 14.57 -8.50 14.40
N THR A 307 13.41 -9.12 14.32
CA THR A 307 13.21 -10.45 13.74
C THR A 307 13.15 -10.38 12.22
N VAL A 308 13.86 -11.24 11.50
CA VAL A 308 13.87 -11.27 10.05
C VAL A 308 12.90 -12.31 9.50
N VAL A 309 12.08 -11.88 8.53
CA VAL A 309 11.17 -12.75 7.77
C VAL A 309 11.63 -12.80 6.32
N ALA A 310 11.83 -14.01 5.78
CA ALA A 310 12.12 -14.22 4.36
C ALA A 310 10.87 -14.75 3.64
N PRO A 311 10.22 -13.92 2.80
CA PRO A 311 9.05 -14.30 2.05
C PRO A 311 9.44 -15.03 0.75
N GLY A 312 8.48 -15.72 0.12
CA GLY A 312 8.69 -16.30 -1.22
C GLY A 312 9.63 -17.50 -1.25
N VAL A 313 9.89 -18.16 -0.12
CA VAL A 313 10.73 -19.36 -0.09
C VAL A 313 10.01 -20.53 -0.80
N GLU A 314 10.65 -21.07 -1.83
CA GLU A 314 10.10 -22.12 -2.70
C GLU A 314 10.93 -23.40 -2.70
N THR A 315 12.20 -23.34 -2.26
CA THR A 315 13.12 -24.47 -2.33
C THR A 315 13.78 -24.79 -1.00
N GLN A 316 14.27 -26.02 -0.88
CA GLN A 316 15.05 -26.45 0.27
C GLN A 316 16.38 -25.72 0.35
N ASP A 317 17.04 -25.45 -0.78
CA ASP A 317 18.32 -24.75 -0.82
C ASP A 317 18.21 -23.32 -0.31
N GLN A 318 17.12 -22.61 -0.66
CA GLN A 318 16.82 -21.29 -0.08
C GLN A 318 16.63 -21.38 1.43
N THR A 319 15.87 -22.36 1.91
CA THR A 319 15.64 -22.58 3.34
C THR A 319 16.95 -22.84 4.08
N GLU A 320 17.81 -23.67 3.53
CA GLU A 320 19.10 -24.01 4.15
C GLU A 320 20.04 -22.80 4.18
N PHE A 321 20.11 -22.01 3.08
CA PHE A 321 20.85 -20.78 3.04
C PHE A 321 20.39 -19.80 4.13
N LEU A 322 19.08 -19.54 4.23
CA LEU A 322 18.50 -18.64 5.21
C LEU A 322 18.76 -19.11 6.65
N ARG A 323 18.68 -20.41 6.89
CA ARG A 323 19.00 -21.02 8.19
C ARG A 323 20.46 -20.83 8.57
N GLN A 324 21.39 -21.01 7.62
CA GLN A 324 22.84 -20.82 7.85
C GLN A 324 23.22 -19.37 8.13
N HIS A 325 22.45 -18.41 7.57
CA HIS A 325 22.67 -16.98 7.81
C HIS A 325 21.82 -16.44 8.98
N GLY A 326 21.20 -17.32 9.76
CA GLY A 326 20.49 -16.94 10.98
C GLY A 326 19.14 -16.27 10.77
N CYS A 327 18.53 -16.35 9.57
CA CYS A 327 17.17 -15.84 9.36
C CYS A 327 16.20 -16.51 10.34
N ASP A 328 15.29 -15.74 10.94
CA ASP A 328 14.41 -16.22 12.00
C ASP A 328 13.20 -16.97 11.48
N GLN A 329 12.56 -16.42 10.45
CA GLN A 329 11.30 -16.94 9.94
C GLN A 329 11.29 -16.98 8.41
N ILE A 330 10.63 -17.99 7.87
CA ILE A 330 10.40 -18.13 6.45
C ILE A 330 8.91 -18.19 6.15
N GLN A 331 8.56 -17.74 4.93
CA GLN A 331 7.21 -17.81 4.42
C GLN A 331 7.27 -18.11 2.92
N GLY A 332 6.50 -19.08 2.43
CA GLY A 332 6.52 -19.44 1.02
C GLY A 332 5.84 -20.75 0.72
N HIS A 333 5.72 -21.08 -0.55
CA HIS A 333 5.05 -22.29 -0.99
C HIS A 333 5.82 -23.57 -0.62
N PHE A 334 7.09 -23.44 -0.29
CA PHE A 334 7.87 -24.56 0.26
C PHE A 334 7.26 -25.10 1.55
N TYR A 335 6.76 -24.22 2.41
CA TYR A 335 6.13 -24.62 3.65
C TYR A 335 4.61 -24.74 3.52
N SER A 336 3.94 -23.67 3.09
CA SER A 336 2.49 -23.64 2.96
C SER A 336 2.03 -22.59 1.94
N LYS A 337 1.01 -22.95 1.16
CA LYS A 337 0.22 -21.96 0.41
C LYS A 337 -0.64 -21.16 1.39
N PRO A 338 -1.17 -19.99 0.99
CA PRO A 338 -2.17 -19.28 1.80
C PRO A 338 -3.37 -20.19 2.12
N LEU A 339 -3.80 -20.17 3.37
CA LEU A 339 -4.82 -21.05 3.93
C LEU A 339 -6.11 -20.29 4.26
N THR A 340 -7.24 -20.97 4.25
CA THR A 340 -8.46 -20.48 4.91
C THR A 340 -8.29 -20.52 6.44
N ALA A 341 -9.15 -19.85 7.20
CA ALA A 341 -9.08 -19.85 8.65
C ALA A 341 -9.19 -21.28 9.24
N ASP A 342 -10.06 -22.12 8.67
CA ASP A 342 -10.26 -23.50 9.11
C ASP A 342 -9.02 -24.36 8.81
N ALA A 343 -8.43 -24.19 7.62
CA ALA A 343 -7.20 -24.91 7.26
C ALA A 343 -6.00 -24.46 8.12
N LEU A 344 -5.92 -23.18 8.49
CA LEU A 344 -4.94 -22.68 9.44
C LEU A 344 -5.12 -23.35 10.82
N HIS A 345 -6.35 -23.42 11.30
CA HIS A 345 -6.66 -24.05 12.57
C HIS A 345 -6.27 -25.52 12.60
N ALA A 346 -6.56 -26.26 11.52
CA ALA A 346 -6.13 -27.65 11.36
C ALA A 346 -4.61 -27.79 11.40
N LEU A 347 -3.87 -26.95 10.65
CA LEU A 347 -2.41 -26.92 10.65
C LEU A 347 -1.82 -26.68 12.04
N LEU A 348 -2.40 -25.75 12.81
CA LEU A 348 -1.94 -25.44 14.16
C LEU A 348 -2.22 -26.57 15.16
N ALA A 349 -3.31 -27.30 14.99
CA ALA A 349 -3.67 -28.44 15.83
C ALA A 349 -2.73 -29.65 15.63
N GLU A 350 -2.14 -29.78 14.43
CA GLU A 350 -1.18 -30.86 14.12
C GLU A 350 0.23 -30.60 14.68
N GLN A 351 0.53 -29.37 15.12
CA GLN A 351 1.83 -29.03 15.68
C GLN A 351 1.96 -29.57 17.12
N PRO A 352 3.04 -30.25 17.45
CA PRO A 352 3.26 -30.69 18.82
C PRO A 352 3.24 -29.47 19.76
N ARG A 353 2.58 -29.62 20.92
CA ARG A 353 2.48 -28.57 21.95
C ARG A 353 3.83 -28.25 22.59
#